data_29037410b6a81a101cc7e9c0c356ccaa
#
_entry.id   29037410b6a81a101cc7e9c0c356ccaa
#
_cell.length_a   1.000
_cell.length_b   1.000
_cell.length_c   1.000
_cell.angle_alpha   90.00
_cell.angle_beta   90.00
_cell.angle_gamma   90.00
#
_symmetry.space_group_name_H-M   'P 1'
#
loop_
_entity.id
_entity.type
_entity.pdbx_description
1 polymer ?
#
loop_
_entity_poly.entity_id
_entity_poly.type
_entity_poly.pdbx_seq_one_letter_code
_entity_poly.pdbx_strand_id
1 'polypeptide(L)'
;MSVRAVDATGVAHEKAGVGTRIVSLVPSITELLFALGLEGRIVGRTGFCVHPRDKVRNVPKVGGTKAVNVDALRALQPTHLIVNIDENERGTVDQLRAFVPHVVVTHPQTPQDNLSLYTLLGAIFDREKEARDLAAMLEARLHEAASHEFAEQNVLYLIWREPWMTVARDTYISAMLRLVNWRTLPDVQGGAAGAARYPVFDFDRSPWLAGVDRILLSSEPYRFTQAHCDALKRDPRVAGKRIELIDGEMVSWYGVRAIEGIAYLMKRAAAE
;
A
#
# COMPACT_ATOMS: atom_id res chain seq x y z
N MET A 1 25.79 9.97 -14.72
CA MET A 1 25.79 8.53 -14.33
C MET A 1 24.36 8.04 -14.45
N SER A 2 24.10 6.99 -15.26
CA SER A 2 22.77 6.38 -15.36
C SER A 2 22.43 5.77 -14.01
N VAL A 3 21.33 6.22 -13.38
CA VAL A 3 20.82 5.62 -12.15
C VAL A 3 20.41 4.18 -12.50
N ARG A 4 21.05 3.19 -11.88
CA ARG A 4 20.63 1.79 -12.05
C ARG A 4 19.25 1.63 -11.40
N ALA A 5 18.26 1.23 -12.20
CA ALA A 5 16.93 0.90 -11.71
C ALA A 5 16.98 -0.47 -11.02
N VAL A 6 17.21 -0.48 -9.69
CA VAL A 6 17.33 -1.72 -8.88
C VAL A 6 16.05 -1.88 -8.06
N ASP A 7 15.43 -3.05 -8.15
CA ASP A 7 14.19 -3.37 -7.43
C ASP A 7 14.42 -3.83 -5.97
N ALA A 8 13.35 -4.12 -5.25
CA ALA A 8 13.41 -4.51 -3.85
C ALA A 8 14.14 -5.84 -3.58
N THR A 9 14.41 -6.64 -4.60
CA THR A 9 15.19 -7.90 -4.50
C THR A 9 16.63 -7.73 -4.94
N GLY A 10 17.06 -6.51 -5.30
CA GLY A 10 18.41 -6.22 -5.77
C GLY A 10 18.63 -6.51 -7.26
N VAL A 11 17.58 -6.81 -8.01
CA VAL A 11 17.65 -7.02 -9.46
C VAL A 11 17.71 -5.68 -10.17
N ALA A 12 18.70 -5.52 -11.05
CA ALA A 12 18.82 -4.35 -11.91
C ALA A 12 17.96 -4.52 -13.18
N HIS A 13 17.21 -3.51 -13.52
CA HIS A 13 16.36 -3.47 -14.70
C HIS A 13 16.89 -2.48 -15.72
N GLU A 14 16.82 -2.85 -16.98
CA GLU A 14 17.12 -2.00 -18.10
C GLU A 14 15.89 -1.15 -18.48
N LYS A 15 16.14 -0.09 -19.25
CA LYS A 15 15.08 0.75 -19.78
C LYS A 15 14.21 -0.06 -20.75
N ALA A 16 12.92 -0.02 -20.55
CA ALA A 16 11.93 -0.75 -21.34
C ALA A 16 11.83 -0.17 -22.78
N GLY A 17 11.84 -1.06 -23.76
CA GLY A 17 11.81 -0.71 -25.17
C GLY A 17 10.42 -0.34 -25.70
N VAL A 18 10.39 -0.07 -27.00
CA VAL A 18 9.14 0.09 -27.77
C VAL A 18 8.36 -1.23 -27.74
N GLY A 19 7.03 -1.18 -27.53
CA GLY A 19 6.21 -2.38 -27.43
C GLY A 19 6.09 -2.97 -26.03
N THR A 20 6.55 -2.24 -25.00
CA THR A 20 6.36 -2.60 -23.60
C THR A 20 4.89 -2.88 -23.26
N ARG A 21 4.64 -4.04 -22.65
CA ARG A 21 3.32 -4.53 -22.21
C ARG A 21 3.38 -4.83 -20.72
N ILE A 22 2.71 -4.02 -19.91
CA ILE A 22 2.81 -4.05 -18.44
C ILE A 22 1.57 -4.76 -17.89
N VAL A 23 1.80 -5.75 -17.02
CA VAL A 23 0.78 -6.27 -16.11
C VAL A 23 1.15 -5.85 -14.69
N SER A 24 0.21 -5.26 -13.96
CA SER A 24 0.38 -4.92 -12.55
C SER A 24 -0.53 -5.79 -11.68
N LEU A 25 0.06 -6.49 -10.71
CA LEU A 25 -0.69 -7.27 -9.73
C LEU A 25 -0.93 -6.50 -8.42
N VAL A 26 -0.66 -5.20 -8.41
CA VAL A 26 -0.67 -4.33 -7.24
C VAL A 26 -1.58 -3.13 -7.49
N PRO A 27 -2.67 -2.96 -6.73
CA PRO A 27 -3.64 -1.88 -6.96
C PRO A 27 -3.03 -0.47 -6.93
N SER A 28 -2.27 -0.16 -5.90
CA SER A 28 -1.61 1.14 -5.73
C SER A 28 -0.57 1.43 -6.82
N ILE A 29 0.18 0.41 -7.26
CA ILE A 29 1.13 0.54 -8.38
C ILE A 29 0.39 0.72 -9.71
N THR A 30 -0.74 0.06 -9.90
CA THR A 30 -1.56 0.29 -11.10
C THR A 30 -1.94 1.77 -11.20
N GLU A 31 -2.39 2.38 -10.12
CA GLU A 31 -2.70 3.82 -10.08
C GLU A 31 -1.45 4.68 -10.37
N LEU A 32 -0.29 4.33 -9.81
CA LEU A 32 0.98 5.01 -10.07
C LEU A 32 1.39 4.93 -11.55
N LEU A 33 1.20 3.78 -12.20
CA LEU A 33 1.49 3.64 -13.64
C LEU A 33 0.62 4.58 -14.49
N PHE A 34 -0.64 4.78 -14.13
CA PHE A 34 -1.50 5.78 -14.79
C PHE A 34 -0.98 7.21 -14.54
N ALA A 35 -0.57 7.53 -13.31
CA ALA A 35 0.01 8.84 -12.98
C ALA A 35 1.32 9.12 -13.71
N LEU A 36 2.10 8.08 -14.01
CA LEU A 36 3.30 8.15 -14.86
C LEU A 36 2.99 8.25 -16.37
N GLY A 37 1.72 8.31 -16.77
CA GLY A 37 1.34 8.40 -18.19
C GLY A 37 1.56 7.12 -18.99
N LEU A 38 1.50 5.95 -18.35
CA LEU A 38 1.75 4.64 -18.95
C LEU A 38 0.47 3.89 -19.34
N GLU A 39 -0.67 4.54 -19.34
CA GLU A 39 -1.99 3.92 -19.59
C GLU A 39 -2.03 3.08 -20.89
N GLY A 40 -1.43 3.54 -21.96
CA GLY A 40 -1.35 2.81 -23.25
C GLY A 40 -0.45 1.57 -23.24
N ARG A 41 0.34 1.36 -22.15
CA ARG A 41 1.22 0.21 -21.98
C ARG A 41 0.69 -0.81 -20.97
N ILE A 42 -0.35 -0.47 -20.18
CA ILE A 42 -0.95 -1.36 -19.18
C ILE A 42 -1.91 -2.32 -19.90
N VAL A 43 -1.54 -3.58 -20.00
CA VAL A 43 -2.32 -4.60 -20.72
C VAL A 43 -3.10 -5.54 -19.79
N GLY A 44 -2.80 -5.53 -18.48
CA GLY A 44 -3.49 -6.36 -17.48
C GLY A 44 -3.35 -5.85 -16.06
N ARG A 45 -4.35 -6.15 -15.24
CA ARG A 45 -4.43 -5.76 -13.83
C ARG A 45 -5.21 -6.75 -12.99
N THR A 46 -5.13 -6.65 -11.66
CA THR A 46 -6.01 -7.43 -10.77
C THR A 46 -7.42 -6.85 -10.70
N GLY A 47 -8.38 -7.62 -10.20
CA GLY A 47 -9.73 -7.15 -9.92
C GLY A 47 -9.79 -6.03 -8.90
N PHE A 48 -8.78 -5.92 -8.03
CA PHE A 48 -8.66 -4.91 -6.97
C PHE A 48 -8.06 -3.58 -7.43
N CYS A 49 -7.50 -3.52 -8.64
CA CYS A 49 -7.05 -2.27 -9.24
C CYS A 49 -8.28 -1.46 -9.69
N VAL A 50 -8.72 -0.53 -8.86
CA VAL A 50 -9.97 0.23 -9.05
C VAL A 50 -9.75 1.71 -9.40
N HIS A 51 -8.51 2.16 -9.39
CA HIS A 51 -8.14 3.54 -9.70
C HIS A 51 -7.15 3.64 -10.88
N PRO A 52 -7.21 4.73 -11.65
CA PRO A 52 -8.31 5.71 -11.73
C PRO A 52 -9.57 5.08 -12.36
N ARG A 53 -10.74 5.32 -11.75
CA ARG A 53 -11.99 4.57 -12.03
C ARG A 53 -12.45 4.61 -13.48
N ASP A 54 -12.29 5.74 -14.14
CA ASP A 54 -12.69 5.98 -15.52
C ASP A 54 -11.81 5.25 -16.54
N LYS A 55 -10.52 5.11 -16.26
CA LYS A 55 -9.52 4.52 -17.18
C LYS A 55 -9.27 3.04 -16.91
N VAL A 56 -9.09 2.66 -15.64
CA VAL A 56 -8.70 1.31 -15.24
C VAL A 56 -9.70 0.23 -15.64
N ARG A 57 -10.99 0.57 -15.74
CA ARG A 57 -12.06 -0.37 -16.15
C ARG A 57 -11.85 -0.97 -17.54
N ASN A 58 -11.11 -0.27 -18.41
CA ASN A 58 -10.82 -0.72 -19.78
C ASN A 58 -9.63 -1.70 -19.85
N VAL A 59 -8.89 -1.89 -18.77
CA VAL A 59 -7.77 -2.81 -18.71
C VAL A 59 -8.25 -4.21 -18.30
N PRO A 60 -7.88 -5.27 -19.05
CA PRO A 60 -8.25 -6.65 -18.76
C PRO A 60 -7.88 -7.09 -17.35
N LYS A 61 -8.75 -7.88 -16.69
CA LYS A 61 -8.51 -8.44 -15.36
C LYS A 61 -7.80 -9.80 -15.49
N VAL A 62 -6.77 -10.02 -14.67
CA VAL A 62 -6.02 -11.27 -14.59
C VAL A 62 -6.19 -11.98 -13.22
N GLY A 63 -7.33 -11.81 -12.56
CA GLY A 63 -7.62 -12.40 -11.26
C GLY A 63 -7.44 -11.43 -10.09
N GLY A 64 -7.10 -11.96 -8.92
CA GLY A 64 -6.82 -11.19 -7.70
C GLY A 64 -5.31 -11.02 -7.45
N THR A 65 -4.95 -10.38 -6.34
CA THR A 65 -3.53 -10.19 -5.93
C THR A 65 -2.87 -11.51 -5.52
N LYS A 66 -3.62 -12.40 -4.87
CA LYS A 66 -3.17 -13.74 -4.45
C LYS A 66 -3.66 -14.85 -5.38
N ALA A 67 -4.84 -14.71 -5.95
CA ALA A 67 -5.43 -15.69 -6.88
C ALA A 67 -5.34 -15.17 -8.34
N VAL A 68 -4.14 -15.28 -8.93
CA VAL A 68 -3.87 -14.83 -10.30
C VAL A 68 -4.31 -15.89 -11.30
N ASN A 69 -5.02 -15.48 -12.35
CA ASN A 69 -5.31 -16.34 -13.51
C ASN A 69 -4.10 -16.32 -14.45
N VAL A 70 -3.23 -17.33 -14.32
CA VAL A 70 -1.96 -17.45 -15.07
C VAL A 70 -2.19 -17.53 -16.57
N ASP A 71 -3.22 -18.25 -17.02
CA ASP A 71 -3.51 -18.41 -18.45
C ASP A 71 -4.01 -17.11 -19.07
N ALA A 72 -4.90 -16.38 -18.39
CA ALA A 72 -5.33 -15.06 -18.82
C ALA A 72 -4.15 -14.07 -18.88
N LEU A 73 -3.23 -14.11 -17.91
CA LEU A 73 -2.05 -13.28 -17.90
C LEU A 73 -1.11 -13.64 -19.07
N ARG A 74 -0.89 -14.93 -19.31
CA ARG A 74 -0.05 -15.43 -20.41
C ARG A 74 -0.60 -15.00 -21.77
N ALA A 75 -1.92 -15.05 -21.96
CA ALA A 75 -2.58 -14.63 -23.21
C ALA A 75 -2.35 -13.14 -23.51
N LEU A 76 -2.09 -12.32 -22.50
CA LEU A 76 -1.75 -10.90 -22.69
C LEU A 76 -0.32 -10.67 -23.17
N GLN A 77 0.53 -11.71 -23.20
CA GLN A 77 1.94 -11.62 -23.62
C GLN A 77 2.67 -10.42 -22.97
N PRO A 78 2.69 -10.31 -21.64
CA PRO A 78 3.36 -9.18 -20.97
C PRO A 78 4.87 -9.28 -21.14
N THR A 79 5.50 -8.12 -21.31
CA THR A 79 6.97 -7.98 -21.23
C THR A 79 7.41 -7.68 -19.80
N HIS A 80 6.57 -6.96 -19.04
CA HIS A 80 6.85 -6.56 -17.65
C HIS A 80 5.69 -6.94 -16.75
N LEU A 81 6.05 -7.50 -15.60
CA LEU A 81 5.15 -7.81 -14.50
C LEU A 81 5.58 -7.01 -13.27
N ILE A 82 4.67 -6.28 -12.64
CA ILE A 82 4.97 -5.57 -11.41
C ILE A 82 4.23 -6.22 -10.26
N VAL A 83 4.99 -6.56 -9.21
CA VAL A 83 4.54 -7.28 -8.02
C VAL A 83 5.05 -6.60 -6.75
N ASN A 84 4.46 -6.98 -5.61
CA ASN A 84 4.87 -6.52 -4.29
C ASN A 84 5.05 -7.70 -3.33
N ILE A 85 6.03 -7.61 -2.43
CA ILE A 85 6.39 -8.70 -1.50
C ILE A 85 5.25 -9.02 -0.53
N ASP A 86 4.51 -8.02 -0.03
CA ASP A 86 3.43 -8.21 0.94
C ASP A 86 2.10 -8.63 0.29
N GLU A 87 1.89 -8.28 -0.99
CA GLU A 87 0.60 -8.47 -1.65
C GLU A 87 0.53 -9.73 -2.53
N ASN A 88 1.65 -10.17 -3.10
CA ASN A 88 1.67 -11.27 -4.05
C ASN A 88 2.38 -12.50 -3.50
N GLU A 89 1.84 -13.68 -3.76
CA GLU A 89 2.42 -14.94 -3.32
C GLU A 89 3.67 -15.28 -4.14
N ARG A 90 4.78 -15.54 -3.45
CA ARG A 90 6.06 -15.87 -4.08
C ARG A 90 5.95 -17.02 -5.08
N GLY A 91 5.25 -18.12 -4.72
CA GLY A 91 5.08 -19.27 -5.62
C GLY A 91 4.38 -18.92 -6.93
N THR A 92 3.38 -18.03 -6.88
CA THR A 92 2.71 -17.51 -8.08
C THR A 92 3.67 -16.65 -8.91
N VAL A 93 4.44 -15.77 -8.28
CA VAL A 93 5.42 -14.92 -8.97
C VAL A 93 6.50 -15.76 -9.65
N ASP A 94 6.98 -16.84 -9.01
CA ASP A 94 7.98 -17.75 -9.58
C ASP A 94 7.44 -18.49 -10.82
N GLN A 95 6.16 -18.88 -10.84
CA GLN A 95 5.50 -19.43 -12.03
C GLN A 95 5.41 -18.39 -13.18
N LEU A 96 5.13 -17.14 -12.86
CA LEU A 96 5.01 -16.07 -13.84
C LEU A 96 6.37 -15.70 -14.46
N ARG A 97 7.45 -15.78 -13.69
CA ARG A 97 8.84 -15.59 -14.16
C ARG A 97 9.24 -16.55 -15.28
N ALA A 98 8.61 -17.71 -15.38
CA ALA A 98 8.93 -18.69 -16.43
C ALA A 98 8.58 -18.18 -17.86
N PHE A 99 7.73 -17.17 -17.99
CA PHE A 99 7.32 -16.66 -19.30
C PHE A 99 7.21 -15.14 -19.40
N VAL A 100 7.33 -14.40 -18.29
CA VAL A 100 7.42 -12.93 -18.31
C VAL A 100 8.89 -12.52 -18.22
N PRO A 101 9.45 -11.83 -19.24
CA PRO A 101 10.87 -11.51 -19.30
C PRO A 101 11.37 -10.65 -18.13
N HIS A 102 10.57 -9.66 -17.72
CA HIS A 102 10.96 -8.71 -16.69
C HIS A 102 9.95 -8.69 -15.55
N VAL A 103 10.35 -9.11 -14.36
CA VAL A 103 9.53 -9.05 -13.14
C VAL A 103 10.16 -8.04 -12.18
N VAL A 104 9.47 -6.93 -11.99
CA VAL A 104 9.85 -5.84 -11.09
C VAL A 104 9.18 -6.04 -9.74
N VAL A 105 9.98 -6.23 -8.70
CA VAL A 105 9.50 -6.47 -7.34
C VAL A 105 9.58 -5.18 -6.53
N THR A 106 8.46 -4.76 -5.97
CA THR A 106 8.37 -3.55 -5.14
C THR A 106 8.16 -3.92 -3.67
N HIS A 107 8.63 -3.08 -2.74
CA HIS A 107 8.38 -3.25 -1.31
C HIS A 107 8.58 -1.93 -0.54
N PRO A 108 7.80 -0.88 -0.79
CA PRO A 108 7.85 0.32 0.05
C PRO A 108 7.32 -0.01 1.44
N GLN A 109 8.09 0.31 2.47
CA GLN A 109 7.76 0.08 3.89
C GLN A 109 7.48 1.39 4.64
N THR A 110 7.91 2.51 4.06
CA THR A 110 7.70 3.85 4.60
C THR A 110 7.17 4.79 3.52
N PRO A 111 6.53 5.91 3.90
CA PRO A 111 6.13 6.94 2.94
C PRO A 111 7.30 7.46 2.09
N GLN A 112 8.50 7.55 2.67
CA GLN A 112 9.71 8.01 1.99
C GLN A 112 10.18 7.05 0.88
N ASP A 113 9.89 5.75 1.02
CA ASP A 113 10.27 4.73 0.02
C ASP A 113 9.56 4.93 -1.32
N ASN A 114 8.48 5.72 -1.36
CA ASN A 114 7.84 6.09 -2.62
C ASN A 114 8.77 6.91 -3.52
N LEU A 115 9.72 7.67 -2.98
CA LEU A 115 10.71 8.41 -3.79
C LEU A 115 11.56 7.45 -4.63
N SER A 116 12.03 6.37 -4.00
CA SER A 116 12.77 5.30 -4.70
C SER A 116 11.89 4.53 -5.67
N LEU A 117 10.61 4.29 -5.31
CA LEU A 117 9.63 3.64 -6.18
C LEU A 117 9.36 4.44 -7.44
N TYR A 118 9.17 5.77 -7.33
CA TYR A 118 8.99 6.65 -8.50
C TYR A 118 10.23 6.64 -9.39
N THR A 119 11.43 6.76 -8.78
CA THR A 119 12.70 6.70 -9.50
C THR A 119 12.87 5.38 -10.25
N LEU A 120 12.58 4.25 -9.60
CA LEU A 120 12.65 2.92 -10.20
C LEU A 120 11.75 2.81 -11.44
N LEU A 121 10.46 3.09 -11.27
CA LEU A 121 9.50 2.94 -12.38
C LEU A 121 9.70 4.00 -13.47
N GLY A 122 10.07 5.22 -13.09
CA GLY A 122 10.44 6.28 -14.03
C GLY A 122 11.61 5.87 -14.92
N ALA A 123 12.67 5.32 -14.35
CA ALA A 123 13.86 4.88 -15.09
C ALA A 123 13.57 3.67 -15.98
N ILE A 124 12.81 2.68 -15.50
CA ILE A 124 12.43 1.51 -16.31
C ILE A 124 11.58 1.92 -17.51
N PHE A 125 10.57 2.78 -17.31
CA PHE A 125 9.55 3.03 -18.32
C PHE A 125 9.70 4.34 -19.09
N ASP A 126 10.85 5.02 -18.98
CA ASP A 126 11.14 6.30 -19.66
C ASP A 126 10.12 7.40 -19.23
N ARG A 127 9.99 7.59 -17.92
CA ARG A 127 9.09 8.56 -17.27
C ARG A 127 9.78 9.28 -16.11
N GLU A 128 11.06 9.60 -16.30
CA GLU A 128 11.86 10.24 -15.24
C GLU A 128 11.36 11.66 -14.91
N LYS A 129 10.72 12.33 -15.87
CA LYS A 129 10.15 13.66 -15.62
C LYS A 129 8.93 13.54 -14.70
N GLU A 130 7.99 12.71 -15.07
CA GLU A 130 6.77 12.45 -14.29
C GLU A 130 7.11 11.91 -12.88
N ALA A 131 8.12 11.05 -12.80
CA ALA A 131 8.62 10.52 -11.52
C ALA A 131 9.21 11.63 -10.63
N ARG A 132 9.98 12.58 -11.20
CA ARG A 132 10.48 13.73 -10.43
C ARG A 132 9.37 14.68 -9.99
N ASP A 133 8.37 14.91 -10.83
CA ASP A 133 7.23 15.76 -10.48
C ASP A 133 6.46 15.15 -9.29
N LEU A 134 6.21 13.82 -9.29
CA LEU A 134 5.62 13.10 -8.16
C LEU A 134 6.51 13.13 -6.91
N ALA A 135 7.82 12.97 -7.07
CA ALA A 135 8.77 13.05 -5.95
C ALA A 135 8.73 14.42 -5.27
N ALA A 136 8.75 15.51 -6.04
CA ALA A 136 8.64 16.86 -5.51
C ALA A 136 7.32 17.10 -4.74
N MET A 137 6.19 16.56 -5.24
CA MET A 137 4.91 16.65 -4.56
C MET A 137 4.92 15.88 -3.23
N LEU A 138 5.51 14.68 -3.20
CA LEU A 138 5.62 13.87 -1.99
C LEU A 138 6.54 14.53 -0.96
N GLU A 139 7.71 15.02 -1.38
CA GLU A 139 8.65 15.72 -0.51
C GLU A 139 8.01 16.95 0.13
N ALA A 140 7.24 17.74 -0.63
CA ALA A 140 6.48 18.86 -0.09
C ALA A 140 5.50 18.43 0.99
N ARG A 141 4.77 17.32 0.79
CA ARG A 141 3.83 16.78 1.80
C ARG A 141 4.53 16.24 3.04
N LEU A 142 5.66 15.54 2.86
CA LEU A 142 6.47 15.05 3.98
C LEU A 142 7.03 16.21 4.82
N HIS A 143 7.49 17.27 4.15
CA HIS A 143 7.97 18.47 4.81
C HIS A 143 6.83 19.19 5.57
N GLU A 144 5.67 19.33 4.95
CA GLU A 144 4.49 19.90 5.58
C GLU A 144 4.11 19.12 6.84
N ALA A 145 4.03 17.78 6.76
CA ALA A 145 3.73 16.94 7.92
C ALA A 145 4.76 17.11 9.05
N ALA A 146 6.05 17.17 8.70
CA ALA A 146 7.14 17.35 9.67
C ALA A 146 7.16 18.74 10.31
N SER A 147 6.53 19.75 9.71
CA SER A 147 6.45 21.11 10.24
C SER A 147 5.28 21.32 11.23
N HIS A 148 4.39 20.34 11.35
CA HIS A 148 3.26 20.39 12.27
C HIS A 148 3.53 19.59 13.55
N GLU A 149 3.07 20.10 14.67
CA GLU A 149 3.03 19.34 15.92
C GLU A 149 1.65 18.66 16.04
N PHE A 150 1.67 17.34 16.17
CA PHE A 150 0.46 16.55 16.40
C PHE A 150 0.51 15.90 17.76
N ALA A 151 -0.64 15.83 18.44
CA ALA A 151 -0.77 15.12 19.70
C ALA A 151 -0.39 13.63 19.53
N GLU A 152 0.40 13.11 20.49
CA GLU A 152 0.71 11.69 20.50
C GLU A 152 -0.56 10.88 20.80
N GLN A 153 -0.80 9.84 20.00
CA GLN A 153 -1.91 8.91 20.16
C GLN A 153 -1.42 7.48 19.96
N ASN A 154 -1.80 6.59 20.85
CA ASN A 154 -1.63 5.16 20.66
C ASN A 154 -2.85 4.61 19.92
N VAL A 155 -2.65 4.04 18.75
CA VAL A 155 -3.75 3.61 17.89
C VAL A 155 -3.76 2.11 17.66
N LEU A 156 -4.94 1.51 17.72
CA LEU A 156 -5.21 0.17 17.21
C LEU A 156 -5.79 0.29 15.82
N TYR A 157 -5.06 -0.14 14.80
CA TYR A 157 -5.51 -0.11 13.40
C TYR A 157 -6.03 -1.49 13.00
N LEU A 158 -7.34 -1.62 12.81
CA LEU A 158 -8.00 -2.88 12.49
C LEU A 158 -8.09 -3.08 10.98
N ILE A 159 -7.57 -4.21 10.49
CA ILE A 159 -7.58 -4.60 9.06
C ILE A 159 -8.50 -5.77 8.77
N TRP A 160 -8.88 -6.57 9.78
CA TRP A 160 -9.72 -7.74 9.62
C TRP A 160 -10.50 -8.07 10.87
N ARG A 161 -11.60 -8.77 10.70
CA ARG A 161 -12.46 -9.28 11.77
C ARG A 161 -12.69 -10.78 11.57
N GLU A 162 -12.63 -11.54 12.67
CA GLU A 162 -12.86 -12.99 12.70
C GLU A 162 -11.80 -13.80 11.92
N PRO A 163 -10.56 -13.86 12.45
CA PRO A 163 -10.11 -13.28 13.73
C PRO A 163 -9.78 -11.79 13.61
N TRP A 164 -9.71 -11.10 14.75
CA TRP A 164 -9.25 -9.71 14.76
C TRP A 164 -7.78 -9.63 14.38
N MET A 165 -7.47 -8.74 13.44
CA MET A 165 -6.10 -8.50 12.98
C MET A 165 -5.78 -7.02 12.97
N THR A 166 -4.54 -6.73 13.29
CA THR A 166 -3.96 -5.39 13.28
C THR A 166 -2.65 -5.36 12.49
N VAL A 167 -1.85 -4.33 12.63
CA VAL A 167 -0.59 -4.13 11.92
C VAL A 167 0.58 -4.03 12.90
N ALA A 168 1.72 -4.61 12.55
CA ALA A 168 2.97 -4.44 13.26
C ALA A 168 3.59 -3.06 12.98
N ARG A 169 4.55 -2.64 13.81
CA ARG A 169 5.16 -1.30 13.77
C ARG A 169 6.05 -1.04 12.55
N ASP A 170 6.53 -2.06 11.91
CA ASP A 170 7.39 -2.01 10.72
C ASP A 170 6.60 -2.17 9.41
N THR A 171 5.29 -1.92 9.43
CA THR A 171 4.44 -1.87 8.24
C THR A 171 4.35 -0.46 7.66
N TYR A 172 4.04 -0.37 6.37
CA TYR A 172 3.77 0.89 5.68
C TYR A 172 2.65 1.69 6.38
N ILE A 173 1.56 1.03 6.77
CA ILE A 173 0.44 1.63 7.50
C ILE A 173 0.92 2.30 8.79
N SER A 174 1.72 1.60 9.59
CA SER A 174 2.27 2.15 10.83
C SER A 174 3.19 3.34 10.58
N ALA A 175 3.99 3.30 9.50
CA ALA A 175 4.86 4.40 9.11
C ALA A 175 4.07 5.64 8.64
N MET A 176 2.97 5.45 7.90
CA MET A 176 2.05 6.53 7.52
C MET A 176 1.41 7.21 8.73
N LEU A 177 0.88 6.43 9.67
CA LEU A 177 0.25 6.95 10.89
C LEU A 177 1.25 7.72 11.76
N ARG A 178 2.52 7.29 11.78
CA ARG A 178 3.59 7.96 12.54
C ARG A 178 3.89 9.38 12.04
N LEU A 179 3.60 9.72 10.78
CA LEU A 179 3.76 11.08 10.27
C LEU A 179 2.91 12.11 11.03
N VAL A 180 1.83 11.67 11.65
CA VAL A 180 0.95 12.49 12.47
C VAL A 180 1.00 12.09 13.95
N ASN A 181 2.13 11.56 14.40
CA ASN A 181 2.40 11.13 15.78
C ASN A 181 1.41 10.07 16.33
N TRP A 182 0.78 9.29 15.45
CA TRP A 182 -0.06 8.16 15.83
C TRP A 182 0.76 6.87 15.82
N ARG A 183 0.90 6.24 17.00
CA ARG A 183 1.72 5.04 17.22
C ARG A 183 0.85 3.80 17.28
N THR A 184 1.09 2.84 16.39
CA THR A 184 0.32 1.60 16.35
C THR A 184 0.65 0.69 17.52
N LEU A 185 -0.37 0.05 18.10
CA LEU A 185 -0.26 -1.03 19.07
C LEU A 185 -0.88 -2.31 18.48
N PRO A 186 -0.34 -3.51 18.84
CA PRO A 186 0.74 -3.77 19.80
C PRO A 186 2.11 -3.29 19.30
N ASP A 187 3.04 -3.05 20.26
CA ASP A 187 4.42 -2.71 19.95
C ASP A 187 5.22 -3.95 19.56
N VAL A 188 4.95 -4.46 18.36
CA VAL A 188 5.61 -5.66 17.82
C VAL A 188 6.19 -5.36 16.44
N GLN A 189 7.28 -6.07 16.14
CA GLN A 189 7.90 -6.05 14.81
C GLN A 189 7.44 -7.29 14.03
N GLY A 190 7.01 -7.09 12.78
CA GLY A 190 6.55 -8.16 11.91
C GLY A 190 7.66 -8.75 11.03
N GLY A 191 8.80 -8.07 10.95
CA GLY A 191 9.93 -8.46 10.11
C GLY A 191 9.78 -8.03 8.65
N ALA A 192 10.68 -8.54 7.82
CA ALA A 192 10.80 -8.08 6.43
C ALA A 192 9.60 -8.48 5.54
N ALA A 193 8.89 -9.55 5.86
CA ALA A 193 7.72 -10.04 5.12
C ALA A 193 6.94 -11.09 5.93
N GLY A 194 5.73 -11.39 5.48
CA GLY A 194 4.94 -12.51 6.00
C GLY A 194 3.89 -12.15 7.03
N ALA A 195 3.23 -13.19 7.58
CA ALA A 195 2.04 -13.04 8.41
C ALA A 195 2.28 -12.30 9.73
N ALA A 196 3.49 -12.31 10.27
CA ALA A 196 3.83 -11.61 11.52
C ALA A 196 3.67 -10.08 11.41
N ARG A 197 3.67 -9.53 10.18
CA ARG A 197 3.40 -8.11 9.91
C ARG A 197 1.95 -7.71 10.20
N TYR A 198 1.04 -8.71 10.25
CA TYR A 198 -0.40 -8.53 10.44
C TYR A 198 -0.89 -9.45 11.57
N PRO A 199 -0.52 -9.13 12.82
CA PRO A 199 -0.79 -10.02 13.95
C PRO A 199 -2.28 -10.18 14.24
N VAL A 200 -2.66 -11.43 14.53
CA VAL A 200 -3.95 -11.78 15.11
C VAL A 200 -3.92 -11.48 16.61
N PHE A 201 -4.98 -10.95 17.15
CA PHE A 201 -5.12 -10.70 18.59
C PHE A 201 -6.52 -11.02 19.10
N ASP A 202 -6.65 -11.08 20.41
CA ASP A 202 -7.91 -11.27 21.15
C ASP A 202 -8.07 -10.13 22.15
N PHE A 203 -9.22 -9.47 22.17
CA PHE A 203 -9.50 -8.36 23.09
C PHE A 203 -9.36 -8.76 24.58
N ASP A 204 -9.71 -10.00 24.95
CA ASP A 204 -9.65 -10.48 26.33
C ASP A 204 -8.23 -10.88 26.75
N ARG A 205 -7.33 -11.12 25.79
CA ARG A 205 -5.96 -11.59 26.03
C ARG A 205 -4.89 -10.56 25.68
N SER A 206 -5.28 -9.32 25.46
CA SER A 206 -4.37 -8.24 24.98
C SER A 206 -4.26 -7.10 25.99
N PRO A 207 -3.42 -7.23 27.02
CA PRO A 207 -3.28 -6.21 28.08
C PRO A 207 -2.81 -4.86 27.55
N TRP A 208 -2.11 -4.82 26.42
CA TRP A 208 -1.66 -3.59 25.76
C TRP A 208 -2.83 -2.70 25.26
N LEU A 209 -4.04 -3.25 25.17
CA LEU A 209 -5.23 -2.47 24.83
C LEU A 209 -5.53 -1.37 25.83
N ALA A 210 -5.11 -1.51 27.08
CA ALA A 210 -5.26 -0.46 28.09
C ALA A 210 -4.56 0.85 27.67
N GLY A 211 -3.44 0.76 26.93
CA GLY A 211 -2.71 1.90 26.42
C GLY A 211 -3.21 2.47 25.08
N VAL A 212 -4.26 1.92 24.49
CA VAL A 212 -4.83 2.43 23.22
C VAL A 212 -5.73 3.62 23.52
N ASP A 213 -5.51 4.72 22.81
CA ASP A 213 -6.36 5.92 22.87
C ASP A 213 -7.48 5.85 21.82
N ARG A 214 -7.14 5.31 20.63
CA ARG A 214 -7.99 5.32 19.46
C ARG A 214 -8.00 3.99 18.73
N ILE A 215 -9.18 3.58 18.24
CA ILE A 215 -9.37 2.40 17.38
C ILE A 215 -9.82 2.86 16.00
N LEU A 216 -9.02 2.55 14.99
CA LEU A 216 -9.26 2.89 13.59
C LEU A 216 -9.73 1.64 12.85
N LEU A 217 -10.93 1.68 12.28
CA LEU A 217 -11.50 0.60 11.49
C LEU A 217 -11.31 0.91 10.01
N SER A 218 -10.44 0.17 9.35
CA SER A 218 -10.08 0.40 7.94
C SER A 218 -11.19 0.02 6.96
N SER A 219 -11.29 0.74 5.85
CA SER A 219 -12.21 0.38 4.76
C SER A 219 -11.72 -0.81 3.93
N GLU A 220 -10.47 -1.27 4.14
CA GLU A 220 -9.85 -2.40 3.44
C GLU A 220 -8.72 -3.06 4.28
N PRO A 221 -8.33 -4.30 3.98
CA PRO A 221 -8.94 -5.24 3.06
C PRO A 221 -10.33 -5.72 3.52
N TYR A 222 -10.61 -5.71 4.84
CA TYR A 222 -11.95 -5.94 5.37
C TYR A 222 -12.73 -4.62 5.39
N ARG A 223 -13.90 -4.62 4.75
CA ARG A 223 -14.72 -3.41 4.68
C ARG A 223 -15.47 -3.18 6.00
N PHE A 224 -14.82 -2.49 6.92
CA PHE A 224 -15.53 -2.01 8.11
C PHE A 224 -16.56 -0.92 7.75
N THR A 225 -17.63 -0.88 8.54
CA THR A 225 -18.76 0.04 8.36
C THR A 225 -19.09 0.73 9.68
N GLN A 226 -19.96 1.73 9.64
CA GLN A 226 -20.44 2.41 10.85
C GLN A 226 -21.06 1.43 11.86
N ALA A 227 -21.76 0.39 11.39
CA ALA A 227 -22.32 -0.64 12.27
C ALA A 227 -21.25 -1.38 13.10
N HIS A 228 -20.04 -1.58 12.54
CA HIS A 228 -18.92 -2.15 13.28
C HIS A 228 -18.37 -1.19 14.34
N CYS A 229 -18.27 0.11 14.02
CA CYS A 229 -17.91 1.14 15.01
C CYS A 229 -18.92 1.16 16.17
N ASP A 230 -20.21 1.14 15.85
CA ASP A 230 -21.28 1.21 16.85
C ASP A 230 -21.33 -0.07 17.71
N ALA A 231 -21.00 -1.22 17.13
CA ALA A 231 -20.86 -2.47 17.87
C ALA A 231 -19.69 -2.41 18.88
N LEU A 232 -18.50 -1.94 18.42
CA LEU A 232 -17.34 -1.79 19.29
C LEU A 232 -17.55 -0.74 20.37
N LYS A 233 -18.24 0.38 20.10
CA LYS A 233 -18.55 1.40 21.13
C LYS A 233 -19.39 0.87 22.29
N ARG A 234 -20.12 -0.22 22.09
CA ARG A 234 -20.89 -0.90 23.13
C ARG A 234 -20.09 -1.97 23.90
N ASP A 235 -18.89 -2.28 23.43
CA ASP A 235 -18.03 -3.29 24.04
C ASP A 235 -17.30 -2.69 25.26
N PRO A 236 -17.50 -3.21 26.49
CA PRO A 236 -16.88 -2.66 27.69
C PRO A 236 -15.35 -2.75 27.67
N ARG A 237 -14.76 -3.65 26.89
CA ARG A 237 -13.30 -3.82 26.78
C ARG A 237 -12.60 -2.62 26.14
N VAL A 238 -13.33 -1.82 25.38
CA VAL A 238 -12.82 -0.63 24.71
C VAL A 238 -13.55 0.65 25.14
N ALA A 239 -14.18 0.62 26.31
CA ALA A 239 -14.85 1.78 26.89
C ALA A 239 -13.89 2.97 27.02
N GLY A 240 -14.36 4.17 26.70
CA GLY A 240 -13.59 5.41 26.76
C GLY A 240 -12.63 5.66 25.59
N LYS A 241 -12.46 4.70 24.66
CA LYS A 241 -11.60 4.87 23.49
C LYS A 241 -12.35 5.55 22.34
N ARG A 242 -11.64 6.36 21.59
CA ARG A 242 -12.20 6.93 20.35
C ARG A 242 -12.24 5.86 19.26
N ILE A 243 -13.42 5.57 18.72
CA ILE A 243 -13.63 4.50 17.71
C ILE A 243 -14.21 5.13 16.46
N GLU A 244 -13.53 4.97 15.33
CA GLU A 244 -13.89 5.63 14.09
C GLU A 244 -13.45 4.85 12.84
N LEU A 245 -14.12 5.11 11.73
CA LEU A 245 -13.71 4.63 10.42
C LEU A 245 -12.54 5.44 9.89
N ILE A 246 -11.65 4.76 9.19
CA ILE A 246 -10.56 5.38 8.44
C ILE A 246 -10.56 4.86 7.00
N ASP A 247 -10.24 5.74 6.04
CA ASP A 247 -10.07 5.33 4.66
C ASP A 247 -8.78 4.53 4.52
N GLY A 248 -8.91 3.22 4.28
CA GLY A 248 -7.79 2.30 4.18
C GLY A 248 -6.90 2.61 2.99
N GLU A 249 -7.46 3.00 1.84
CA GLU A 249 -6.67 3.33 0.66
C GLU A 249 -5.75 4.53 0.93
N MET A 250 -6.20 5.53 1.70
CA MET A 250 -5.41 6.72 2.06
C MET A 250 -4.26 6.40 3.04
N VAL A 251 -4.33 5.28 3.74
CA VAL A 251 -3.32 4.91 4.76
C VAL A 251 -2.44 3.75 4.29
N SER A 252 -2.98 2.82 3.48
CA SER A 252 -2.26 1.60 3.08
C SER A 252 -1.66 1.66 1.68
N TRP A 253 -2.18 2.51 0.78
CA TRP A 253 -1.70 2.56 -0.59
C TRP A 253 -0.46 3.45 -0.73
N TYR A 254 0.64 2.84 -1.15
CA TYR A 254 1.84 3.54 -1.60
C TYR A 254 1.67 4.03 -3.05
N GLY A 255 2.72 4.59 -3.63
CA GLY A 255 2.61 5.25 -4.93
C GLY A 255 1.99 6.64 -4.84
N VAL A 256 1.27 7.07 -5.86
CA VAL A 256 0.74 8.44 -5.96
C VAL A 256 -0.24 8.78 -4.82
N ARG A 257 -0.96 7.78 -4.31
CA ARG A 257 -1.92 7.96 -3.21
C ARG A 257 -1.28 8.35 -1.89
N ALA A 258 0.00 8.05 -1.69
CA ALA A 258 0.75 8.51 -0.51
C ALA A 258 0.67 10.04 -0.33
N ILE A 259 0.67 10.80 -1.42
CA ILE A 259 0.63 12.27 -1.40
C ILE A 259 -0.69 12.78 -0.81
N GLU A 260 -1.82 12.20 -1.26
CA GLU A 260 -3.15 12.53 -0.74
C GLU A 260 -3.37 11.94 0.66
N GLY A 261 -2.82 10.74 0.91
CA GLY A 261 -2.92 10.04 2.18
C GLY A 261 -2.26 10.81 3.33
N ILE A 262 -1.10 11.43 3.09
CA ILE A 262 -0.45 12.30 4.08
C ILE A 262 -1.34 13.50 4.41
N ALA A 263 -1.87 14.21 3.40
CA ALA A 263 -2.78 15.32 3.60
C ALA A 263 -4.07 14.90 4.35
N TYR A 264 -4.61 13.73 4.02
CA TYR A 264 -5.75 13.15 4.70
C TYR A 264 -5.47 12.91 6.20
N LEU A 265 -4.33 12.30 6.52
CA LEU A 265 -3.94 12.03 7.91
C LEU A 265 -3.69 13.32 8.70
N MET A 266 -3.00 14.30 8.12
CA MET A 266 -2.79 15.62 8.74
C MET A 266 -4.13 16.29 9.09
N LYS A 267 -5.09 16.29 8.17
CA LYS A 267 -6.43 16.84 8.41
C LYS A 267 -7.16 16.08 9.53
N ARG A 268 -7.00 14.76 9.59
CA ARG A 268 -7.62 13.92 10.64
C ARG A 268 -7.02 14.20 12.02
N ALA A 269 -5.71 14.37 12.09
CA ALA A 269 -5.00 14.66 13.35
C ALA A 269 -5.20 16.11 13.82
N ALA A 270 -5.37 17.07 12.91
CA ALA A 270 -5.64 18.48 13.27
C ALA A 270 -7.08 18.73 13.71
N ALA A 271 -8.02 17.82 13.46
CA ALA A 271 -9.43 17.95 13.86
C ALA A 271 -9.69 17.58 15.33
N GLU A 272 -8.64 17.50 16.12
CA GLU A 272 -8.59 17.18 17.55
C GLU A 272 -8.32 18.43 18.37
#